data_43162ac6e8c4d0f8615780ccf44d4182
#
_entry.id   43162ac6e8c4d0f8615780ccf44d4182
#
_cell.length_a   1.000
_cell.length_b   1.000
_cell.length_c   1.000
_cell.angle_alpha   90.00
_cell.angle_beta   90.00
_cell.angle_gamma   90.00
#
_symmetry.space_group_name_H-M   'P 1'
#
loop_
_entity.id
_entity.type
_entity.pdbx_description
1 polymer ?
#
loop_
_entity_poly.entity_id
_entity_poly.type
_entity_poly.pdbx_seq_one_letter_code
_entity_poly.pdbx_strand_id
1 'polypeptide(L)'
;MFDWNDLRYFLELHRSGRLLTTAKRLGTTHATVARHIESIERDLGTQLFAQHTGGYQLTPAGQALLKHAEAMENTALLAQEEMSQAISPLGQIRIGVTEGLGTMFLAPRMGELMQRYPGLEVELVSVPRFVSITNREADIAITLERPSADLLISRLLTRYRLSLFASPAYLENAPPLRDREDLSQHPWIGYVDDLLFSQELLFHHSFCRHPQVVFRSTSVVAQQQAAQAGIGIAILPQYMGLHDPRLVPVLPEEFIEREYWMCTRRELHRSVRLRLVWDFLVELCGREPVSYTHLTLPT
;
A
#
# COMPACT_ATOMS: atom_id res chain seq x y z
N MET A 1 -18.11 -10.54 -33.84
CA MET A 1 -18.27 -10.21 -32.38
C MET A 1 -17.22 -11.03 -31.68
N PHE A 2 -16.33 -10.41 -30.92
CA PHE A 2 -15.25 -11.12 -30.24
C PHE A 2 -15.79 -12.01 -29.11
N ASP A 3 -15.06 -13.09 -28.79
CA ASP A 3 -15.39 -13.99 -27.69
C ASP A 3 -15.04 -13.31 -26.34
N TRP A 4 -16.00 -13.32 -25.41
CA TRP A 4 -15.80 -12.78 -24.07
C TRP A 4 -14.66 -13.46 -23.32
N ASN A 5 -14.39 -14.72 -23.60
CA ASN A 5 -13.28 -15.44 -23.01
C ASN A 5 -11.93 -14.85 -23.43
N ASP A 6 -11.82 -14.30 -24.65
CA ASP A 6 -10.58 -13.67 -25.14
C ASP A 6 -10.19 -12.43 -24.29
N LEU A 7 -11.18 -11.71 -23.73
CA LEU A 7 -10.92 -10.60 -22.82
C LEU A 7 -10.20 -11.03 -21.53
N ARG A 8 -10.45 -12.22 -21.03
CA ARG A 8 -9.75 -12.78 -19.86
C ARG A 8 -8.26 -12.97 -20.17
N TYR A 9 -7.93 -13.48 -21.34
CA TYR A 9 -6.53 -13.61 -21.78
C TYR A 9 -5.88 -12.27 -22.03
N PHE A 10 -6.59 -11.32 -22.61
CA PHE A 10 -6.14 -9.95 -22.82
C PHE A 10 -5.79 -9.27 -21.47
N LEU A 11 -6.67 -9.31 -20.49
CA LEU A 11 -6.46 -8.72 -19.17
C LEU A 11 -5.26 -9.36 -18.45
N GLU A 12 -5.15 -10.69 -18.49
CA GLU A 12 -4.08 -11.38 -17.79
C GLU A 12 -2.72 -11.18 -18.48
N LEU A 13 -2.67 -11.06 -19.81
CA LEU A 13 -1.44 -10.71 -20.53
C LEU A 13 -1.01 -9.27 -20.21
N HIS A 14 -1.95 -8.33 -20.16
CA HIS A 14 -1.66 -6.97 -19.72
C HIS A 14 -1.01 -6.94 -18.33
N ARG A 15 -1.56 -7.69 -17.36
CA ARG A 15 -1.07 -7.74 -15.98
C ARG A 15 0.29 -8.40 -15.83
N SER A 16 0.55 -9.42 -16.59
CA SER A 16 1.77 -10.23 -16.47
C SER A 16 2.89 -9.76 -17.38
N GLY A 17 2.57 -9.09 -18.49
CA GLY A 17 3.48 -8.63 -19.52
C GLY A 17 4.16 -9.75 -20.35
N ARG A 18 3.91 -11.05 -20.05
CA ARG A 18 4.61 -12.17 -20.67
C ARG A 18 3.70 -13.37 -20.89
N LEU A 19 3.69 -13.94 -22.10
CA LEU A 19 2.86 -15.10 -22.46
C LEU A 19 3.06 -16.31 -21.52
N LEU A 20 4.29 -16.62 -21.15
CA LEU A 20 4.59 -17.75 -20.26
C LEU A 20 4.01 -17.55 -18.85
N THR A 21 4.12 -16.34 -18.32
CA THR A 21 3.56 -16.00 -17.01
C THR A 21 2.02 -16.04 -17.04
N THR A 22 1.42 -15.48 -18.10
CA THR A 22 -0.02 -15.53 -18.35
C THR A 22 -0.51 -16.97 -18.42
N ALA A 23 0.17 -17.81 -19.20
CA ALA A 23 -0.18 -19.22 -19.35
C ALA A 23 -0.16 -19.97 -18.02
N LYS A 24 0.87 -19.75 -17.20
CA LYS A 24 0.98 -20.35 -15.87
C LYS A 24 -0.17 -19.93 -14.96
N ARG A 25 -0.55 -18.65 -14.95
CA ARG A 25 -1.64 -18.11 -14.12
C ARG A 25 -3.02 -18.61 -14.57
N LEU A 26 -3.20 -18.79 -15.86
CA LEU A 26 -4.46 -19.27 -16.44
C LEU A 26 -4.56 -20.82 -16.54
N GLY A 27 -3.52 -21.54 -16.10
CA GLY A 27 -3.50 -23.02 -16.16
C GLY A 27 -3.53 -23.55 -17.60
N THR A 28 -2.89 -22.86 -18.55
CA THR A 28 -2.91 -23.19 -19.99
C THR A 28 -1.52 -23.13 -20.63
N THR A 29 -1.43 -23.19 -21.96
CA THR A 29 -0.17 -23.07 -22.71
C THR A 29 0.02 -21.68 -23.28
N HIS A 30 1.28 -21.26 -23.51
CA HIS A 30 1.59 -19.97 -24.14
C HIS A 30 0.98 -19.84 -25.55
N ALA A 31 0.90 -20.96 -26.30
CA ALA A 31 0.28 -20.99 -27.61
C ALA A 31 -1.23 -20.73 -27.54
N THR A 32 -1.89 -21.23 -26.50
CA THR A 32 -3.30 -20.93 -26.24
C THR A 32 -3.51 -19.44 -25.93
N VAL A 33 -2.66 -18.86 -25.10
CA VAL A 33 -2.71 -17.41 -24.80
C VAL A 33 -2.55 -16.60 -26.08
N ALA A 34 -1.51 -16.89 -26.88
CA ALA A 34 -1.26 -16.19 -28.15
C ALA A 34 -2.48 -16.26 -29.08
N ARG A 35 -3.07 -17.46 -29.25
CA ARG A 35 -4.24 -17.66 -30.09
C ARG A 35 -5.46 -16.82 -29.65
N HIS A 36 -5.71 -16.69 -28.34
CA HIS A 36 -6.79 -15.86 -27.84
C HIS A 36 -6.53 -14.37 -28.09
N ILE A 37 -5.28 -13.91 -27.95
CA ILE A 37 -4.92 -12.53 -28.28
C ILE A 37 -5.07 -12.26 -29.78
N GLU A 38 -4.56 -13.15 -30.63
CA GLU A 38 -4.74 -13.05 -32.09
C GLU A 38 -6.22 -13.07 -32.52
N SER A 39 -7.05 -13.85 -31.80
CA SER A 39 -8.49 -13.91 -32.05
C SER A 39 -9.16 -12.56 -31.83
N ILE A 40 -8.97 -11.96 -30.64
CA ILE A 40 -9.58 -10.67 -30.30
C ILE A 40 -9.03 -9.54 -31.17
N GLU A 41 -7.74 -9.52 -31.51
CA GLU A 41 -7.14 -8.54 -32.41
C GLU A 41 -7.71 -8.64 -33.82
N ARG A 42 -7.95 -9.84 -34.31
CA ARG A 42 -8.59 -10.11 -35.61
C ARG A 42 -10.04 -9.64 -35.64
N ASP A 43 -10.80 -9.94 -34.58
CA ASP A 43 -12.20 -9.56 -34.47
C ASP A 43 -12.40 -8.03 -34.36
N LEU A 44 -11.47 -7.34 -33.73
CA LEU A 44 -11.47 -5.89 -33.57
C LEU A 44 -10.75 -5.16 -34.71
N GLY A 45 -10.03 -5.89 -35.59
CA GLY A 45 -9.30 -5.33 -36.72
C GLY A 45 -8.12 -4.45 -36.32
N THR A 46 -7.58 -4.60 -35.13
CA THR A 46 -6.47 -3.78 -34.63
C THR A 46 -5.59 -4.56 -33.66
N GLN A 47 -4.30 -4.22 -33.61
CA GLN A 47 -3.38 -4.77 -32.62
C GLN A 47 -3.60 -4.12 -31.25
N LEU A 48 -3.71 -4.94 -30.22
CA LEU A 48 -3.90 -4.52 -28.83
C LEU A 48 -2.60 -4.51 -28.05
N PHE A 49 -1.62 -5.31 -28.49
CA PHE A 49 -0.30 -5.40 -27.89
C PHE A 49 0.83 -5.12 -28.90
N ALA A 50 1.85 -4.41 -28.42
CA ALA A 50 3.14 -4.28 -29.07
C ALA A 50 4.16 -5.18 -28.35
N GLN A 51 4.94 -5.95 -29.10
CA GLN A 51 6.01 -6.80 -28.54
C GLN A 51 7.30 -5.99 -28.45
N HIS A 52 7.94 -6.02 -27.29
CA HIS A 52 9.22 -5.39 -26.99
C HIS A 52 10.21 -6.41 -26.40
N THR A 53 11.46 -6.04 -26.26
CA THR A 53 12.50 -6.87 -25.61
C THR A 53 12.18 -7.27 -24.18
N GLY A 54 11.33 -6.48 -23.47
CA GLY A 54 10.87 -6.74 -22.09
C GLY A 54 9.56 -7.52 -21.99
N GLY A 55 8.83 -7.74 -23.09
CA GLY A 55 7.52 -8.40 -23.08
C GLY A 55 6.46 -7.68 -23.92
N TYR A 56 5.20 -7.81 -23.54
CA TYR A 56 4.05 -7.23 -24.22
C TYR A 56 3.56 -5.96 -23.50
N GLN A 57 3.35 -4.89 -24.28
CA GLN A 57 2.79 -3.63 -23.79
C GLN A 57 1.57 -3.26 -24.62
N LEU A 58 0.60 -2.58 -24.00
CA LEU A 58 -0.61 -2.15 -24.70
C LEU A 58 -0.31 -1.09 -25.75
N THR A 59 -0.95 -1.24 -26.91
CA THR A 59 -1.09 -0.16 -27.90
C THR A 59 -2.12 0.87 -27.43
N PRO A 60 -2.27 2.03 -28.10
CA PRO A 60 -3.39 2.97 -27.84
C PRO A 60 -4.76 2.30 -27.94
N ALA A 61 -4.96 1.37 -28.90
CA ALA A 61 -6.18 0.59 -29.04
C ALA A 61 -6.35 -0.38 -27.85
N GLY A 62 -5.29 -1.02 -27.40
CA GLY A 62 -5.27 -1.87 -26.20
C GLY A 62 -5.64 -1.08 -24.96
N GLN A 63 -5.13 0.15 -24.78
CA GLN A 63 -5.49 1.02 -23.68
C GLN A 63 -6.97 1.44 -23.68
N ALA A 64 -7.52 1.70 -24.86
CA ALA A 64 -8.94 2.00 -25.01
C ALA A 64 -9.80 0.78 -24.63
N LEU A 65 -9.44 -0.42 -25.09
CA LEU A 65 -10.15 -1.65 -24.74
C LEU A 65 -10.03 -1.99 -23.25
N LEU A 66 -8.89 -1.70 -22.62
CA LEU A 66 -8.62 -2.04 -21.21
C LEU A 66 -9.72 -1.57 -20.27
N LYS A 67 -10.15 -0.31 -20.40
CA LYS A 67 -11.21 0.29 -19.57
C LYS A 67 -12.51 -0.51 -19.65
N HIS A 68 -12.88 -0.93 -20.85
CA HIS A 68 -14.10 -1.70 -21.06
C HIS A 68 -13.94 -3.15 -20.56
N ALA A 69 -12.82 -3.79 -20.85
CA ALA A 69 -12.53 -5.15 -20.41
C ALA A 69 -12.53 -5.27 -18.87
N GLU A 70 -11.94 -4.31 -18.18
CA GLU A 70 -11.96 -4.24 -16.71
C GLU A 70 -13.36 -4.02 -16.15
N ALA A 71 -14.16 -3.15 -16.76
CA ALA A 71 -15.55 -2.92 -16.34
C ALA A 71 -16.40 -4.19 -16.48
N MET A 72 -16.21 -4.94 -17.57
CA MET A 72 -16.92 -6.18 -17.84
C MET A 72 -16.52 -7.29 -16.84
N GLU A 73 -15.23 -7.48 -16.59
CA GLU A 73 -14.75 -8.43 -15.59
C GLU A 73 -15.28 -8.08 -14.19
N ASN A 74 -15.28 -6.80 -13.83
CA ASN A 74 -15.83 -6.34 -12.55
C ASN A 74 -17.32 -6.65 -12.43
N THR A 75 -18.10 -6.44 -13.51
CA THR A 75 -19.53 -6.76 -13.52
C THR A 75 -19.76 -8.27 -13.34
N ALA A 76 -18.93 -9.09 -14.01
CA ALA A 76 -19.02 -10.56 -13.86
C ALA A 76 -18.67 -11.00 -12.43
N LEU A 77 -17.66 -10.40 -11.81
CA LEU A 77 -17.29 -10.68 -10.42
C LEU A 77 -18.38 -10.26 -9.44
N LEU A 78 -18.99 -9.08 -9.63
CA LEU A 78 -20.11 -8.62 -8.81
C LEU A 78 -21.32 -9.55 -8.94
N ALA A 79 -21.66 -9.98 -10.15
CA ALA A 79 -22.73 -10.94 -10.36
C ALA A 79 -22.45 -12.28 -9.67
N GLN A 80 -21.21 -12.75 -9.73
CA GLN A 80 -20.78 -13.97 -9.02
C GLN A 80 -20.85 -13.78 -7.49
N GLU A 81 -20.47 -12.61 -6.97
CA GLU A 81 -20.62 -12.28 -5.54
C GLU A 81 -22.10 -12.24 -5.12
N GLU A 82 -22.96 -11.58 -5.89
CA GLU A 82 -24.40 -11.51 -5.61
C GLU A 82 -25.04 -12.89 -5.57
N MET A 83 -24.64 -13.78 -6.47
CA MET A 83 -25.12 -15.16 -6.48
C MET A 83 -24.53 -16.02 -5.37
N SER A 84 -23.28 -15.79 -4.96
CA SER A 84 -22.65 -16.53 -3.86
C SER A 84 -23.04 -16.01 -2.48
N GLN A 85 -23.53 -14.78 -2.36
CA GLN A 85 -24.08 -14.24 -1.10
C GLN A 85 -25.28 -15.05 -0.58
N ALA A 86 -25.94 -15.84 -1.41
CA ALA A 86 -26.95 -16.81 -0.97
C ALA A 86 -26.34 -17.97 -0.15
N ILE A 87 -25.02 -18.18 -0.15
CA ILE A 87 -24.34 -19.33 0.45
C ILE A 87 -23.28 -18.93 1.49
N SER A 88 -22.54 -17.82 1.29
CA SER A 88 -21.63 -17.24 2.29
C SER A 88 -21.20 -15.83 1.85
N PRO A 89 -21.38 -14.79 2.67
CA PRO A 89 -21.12 -13.40 2.26
C PRO A 89 -19.63 -13.04 2.17
N LEU A 90 -18.73 -14.00 2.38
CA LEU A 90 -17.36 -13.73 2.71
C LEU A 90 -16.45 -14.54 1.79
N GLY A 91 -15.39 -13.96 1.35
CA GLY A 91 -14.35 -14.52 0.52
C GLY A 91 -13.07 -13.75 0.77
N GLN A 92 -12.15 -13.80 -0.16
CA GLN A 92 -10.86 -13.13 -0.04
C GLN A 92 -10.97 -11.64 -0.35
N ILE A 93 -10.29 -10.82 0.47
CA ILE A 93 -10.08 -9.39 0.22
C ILE A 93 -8.62 -9.04 0.42
N ARG A 94 -8.06 -8.27 -0.51
CA ARG A 94 -6.67 -7.82 -0.46
C ARG A 94 -6.58 -6.35 -0.09
N ILE A 95 -5.82 -6.05 0.97
CA ILE A 95 -5.57 -4.71 1.48
C ILE A 95 -4.11 -4.38 1.22
N GLY A 96 -3.85 -3.41 0.34
CA GLY A 96 -2.52 -2.86 0.10
C GLY A 96 -2.25 -1.70 1.05
N VAL A 97 -1.10 -1.69 1.70
CA VAL A 97 -0.78 -0.69 2.73
C VAL A 97 0.72 -0.45 2.84
N THR A 98 1.12 0.71 3.36
CA THR A 98 2.53 0.96 3.71
C THR A 98 2.98 0.04 4.84
N GLU A 99 4.25 -0.37 4.79
CA GLU A 99 4.82 -1.37 5.70
C GLU A 99 4.57 -1.06 7.19
N GLY A 100 4.86 0.17 7.63
CA GLY A 100 4.70 0.54 9.04
C GLY A 100 3.25 0.44 9.53
N LEU A 101 2.29 0.97 8.75
CA LEU A 101 0.87 0.90 9.11
C LEU A 101 0.36 -0.54 9.08
N GLY A 102 0.71 -1.28 8.04
CA GLY A 102 0.30 -2.69 7.88
C GLY A 102 0.80 -3.57 9.01
N THR A 103 2.10 -3.50 9.29
CA THR A 103 2.76 -4.39 10.25
C THR A 103 2.45 -4.03 11.70
N MET A 104 2.53 -2.73 12.05
CA MET A 104 2.49 -2.29 13.45
C MET A 104 1.09 -1.90 13.93
N PHE A 105 0.21 -1.49 13.01
CA PHE A 105 -1.12 -1.04 13.39
C PHE A 105 -2.23 -2.00 12.94
N LEU A 106 -2.29 -2.37 11.65
CA LEU A 106 -3.40 -3.18 11.13
C LEU A 106 -3.28 -4.65 11.51
N ALA A 107 -2.13 -5.30 11.27
CA ALA A 107 -1.98 -6.74 11.48
C ALA A 107 -2.38 -7.23 12.88
N PRO A 108 -2.00 -6.56 13.99
CA PRO A 108 -2.42 -6.97 15.33
C PRO A 108 -3.95 -6.88 15.57
N ARG A 109 -4.67 -6.13 14.73
CA ARG A 109 -6.12 -5.85 14.87
C ARG A 109 -7.00 -6.64 13.88
N MET A 110 -6.38 -7.35 12.94
CA MET A 110 -7.13 -8.13 11.95
C MET A 110 -7.90 -9.29 12.59
N GLY A 111 -7.47 -9.78 13.75
CA GLY A 111 -8.22 -10.79 14.52
C GLY A 111 -9.64 -10.35 14.87
N GLU A 112 -9.87 -9.08 15.19
CA GLU A 112 -11.22 -8.53 15.45
C GLU A 112 -12.09 -8.56 14.19
N LEU A 113 -11.52 -8.20 13.03
CA LEU A 113 -12.23 -8.27 11.76
C LEU A 113 -12.67 -9.70 11.43
N MET A 114 -11.77 -10.68 11.60
CA MET A 114 -12.04 -12.09 11.30
C MET A 114 -13.06 -12.69 12.28
N GLN A 115 -13.05 -12.27 13.56
CA GLN A 115 -14.07 -12.67 14.54
C GLN A 115 -15.44 -12.07 14.23
N ARG A 116 -15.48 -10.82 13.77
CA ARG A 116 -16.73 -10.14 13.39
C ARG A 116 -17.34 -10.73 12.12
N TYR A 117 -16.51 -11.21 11.20
CA TYR A 117 -16.92 -11.76 9.91
C TYR A 117 -16.27 -13.13 9.64
N PRO A 118 -16.78 -14.20 10.27
CA PRO A 118 -16.28 -15.56 10.03
C PRO A 118 -16.40 -15.95 8.55
N GLY A 119 -15.32 -16.47 7.96
CA GLY A 119 -15.23 -16.83 6.55
C GLY A 119 -14.65 -15.73 5.65
N LEU A 120 -14.35 -14.55 6.19
CA LEU A 120 -13.56 -13.55 5.48
C LEU A 120 -12.08 -13.95 5.50
N GLU A 121 -11.46 -14.01 4.34
CA GLU A 121 -10.01 -14.18 4.17
C GLU A 121 -9.36 -12.84 3.82
N VAL A 122 -8.42 -12.41 4.64
CA VAL A 122 -7.73 -11.12 4.46
C VAL A 122 -6.30 -11.33 4.02
N GLU A 123 -5.96 -10.81 2.85
CA GLU A 123 -4.56 -10.66 2.40
C GLU A 123 -4.08 -9.25 2.68
N LEU A 124 -3.19 -9.09 3.64
CA LEU A 124 -2.55 -7.81 3.95
C LEU A 124 -1.21 -7.70 3.20
N VAL A 125 -1.20 -6.90 2.14
CA VAL A 125 0.00 -6.65 1.33
C VAL A 125 0.70 -5.41 1.85
N SER A 126 1.65 -5.65 2.75
CA SER A 126 2.42 -4.62 3.46
C SER A 126 3.82 -4.54 2.86
N VAL A 127 4.04 -3.57 1.97
CA VAL A 127 5.30 -3.44 1.22
C VAL A 127 5.82 -2.00 1.22
N PRO A 128 7.15 -1.79 1.15
CA PRO A 128 7.75 -0.47 1.05
C PRO A 128 7.67 0.08 -0.39
N ARG A 129 6.49 0.04 -1.00
CA ARG A 129 6.19 0.58 -2.33
C ARG A 129 4.71 0.85 -2.48
N PHE A 130 4.32 1.61 -3.51
CA PHE A 130 2.91 1.75 -3.87
C PHE A 130 2.31 0.40 -4.28
N VAL A 131 1.16 0.08 -3.68
CA VAL A 131 0.31 -1.01 -4.14
C VAL A 131 -0.71 -0.42 -5.11
N SER A 132 -0.66 -0.87 -6.36
CA SER A 132 -1.51 -0.33 -7.42
C SER A 132 -2.92 -0.94 -7.35
N ILE A 133 -3.92 -0.09 -7.14
CA ILE A 133 -5.33 -0.48 -7.26
C ILE A 133 -5.70 -0.68 -8.73
N THR A 134 -5.15 0.14 -9.63
CA THR A 134 -5.44 0.06 -11.06
C THR A 134 -4.92 -1.25 -11.67
N ASN A 135 -3.80 -1.77 -11.19
CA ASN A 135 -3.24 -3.07 -11.62
C ASN A 135 -3.81 -4.25 -10.82
N ARG A 136 -4.85 -4.05 -10.02
CA ARG A 136 -5.50 -5.08 -9.18
C ARG A 136 -4.55 -5.78 -8.19
N GLU A 137 -3.53 -5.06 -7.73
CA GLU A 137 -2.66 -5.58 -6.67
C GLU A 137 -3.38 -5.56 -5.31
N ALA A 138 -4.43 -4.74 -5.17
CA ALA A 138 -5.29 -4.67 -3.98
C ALA A 138 -6.73 -4.29 -4.33
N ASP A 139 -7.68 -4.70 -3.47
CA ASP A 139 -9.08 -4.27 -3.51
C ASP A 139 -9.28 -2.94 -2.77
N ILE A 140 -8.58 -2.80 -1.63
CA ILE A 140 -8.46 -1.54 -0.88
C ILE A 140 -6.98 -1.20 -0.82
N ALA A 141 -6.61 0.07 -1.09
CA ALA A 141 -5.26 0.54 -0.81
C ALA A 141 -5.29 1.69 0.19
N ILE A 142 -4.28 1.71 1.07
CA ILE A 142 -4.03 2.81 2.00
C ILE A 142 -2.73 3.47 1.59
N THR A 143 -2.81 4.74 1.21
CA THR A 143 -1.74 5.52 0.59
C THR A 143 -1.37 6.74 1.42
N LEU A 144 -0.18 7.29 1.21
CA LEU A 144 0.31 8.52 1.88
C LEU A 144 -0.24 9.79 1.23
N GLU A 145 -0.68 9.68 -0.02
CA GLU A 145 -1.19 10.79 -0.81
C GLU A 145 -2.62 10.50 -1.27
N ARG A 146 -3.41 11.56 -1.42
CA ARG A 146 -4.75 11.42 -1.99
C ARG A 146 -4.65 10.98 -3.45
N PRO A 147 -5.22 9.84 -3.83
CA PRO A 147 -5.23 9.42 -5.22
C PRO A 147 -6.00 10.40 -6.11
N SER A 148 -5.43 10.72 -7.28
CA SER A 148 -5.99 11.69 -8.23
C SER A 148 -6.82 11.07 -9.35
N ALA A 149 -6.99 9.73 -9.37
CA ALA A 149 -7.67 9.07 -10.48
C ALA A 149 -9.20 9.12 -10.35
N ASP A 150 -9.89 9.54 -11.41
CA ASP A 150 -11.36 9.69 -11.48
C ASP A 150 -12.14 8.40 -11.26
N LEU A 151 -11.52 7.26 -11.48
CA LEU A 151 -12.11 5.92 -11.31
C LEU A 151 -12.03 5.39 -9.87
N LEU A 152 -11.36 6.10 -8.97
CA LEU A 152 -11.20 5.71 -7.59
C LEU A 152 -12.19 6.45 -6.69
N ILE A 153 -12.68 5.73 -5.68
CA ILE A 153 -13.29 6.33 -4.49
C ILE A 153 -12.19 6.45 -3.47
N SER A 154 -11.97 7.64 -2.95
CA SER A 154 -10.97 7.89 -1.91
C SER A 154 -11.59 8.58 -0.71
N ARG A 155 -11.05 8.27 0.48
CA ARG A 155 -11.42 8.87 1.75
C ARG A 155 -10.19 9.09 2.62
N LEU A 156 -10.12 10.21 3.31
CA LEU A 156 -9.18 10.39 4.40
C LEU A 156 -9.49 9.34 5.47
N LEU A 157 -8.53 8.45 5.75
CA LEU A 157 -8.67 7.38 6.73
C LEU A 157 -8.32 7.91 8.13
N THR A 158 -7.14 8.48 8.27
CA THR A 158 -6.65 9.04 9.54
C THR A 158 -5.47 9.97 9.31
N ARG A 159 -5.16 10.78 10.32
CA ARG A 159 -3.91 11.54 10.41
C ARG A 159 -2.94 10.85 11.37
N TYR A 160 -1.66 11.04 11.14
CA TYR A 160 -0.61 10.52 12.02
C TYR A 160 0.54 11.52 12.10
N ARG A 161 1.38 11.36 13.12
CA ARG A 161 2.55 12.19 13.31
C ARG A 161 3.82 11.39 13.14
N LEU A 162 4.79 12.02 12.48
CA LEU A 162 6.16 11.57 12.38
C LEU A 162 6.97 12.37 13.39
N SER A 163 7.71 11.69 14.26
CA SER A 163 8.57 12.29 15.26
C SER A 163 9.95 11.66 15.28
N LEU A 164 10.87 12.29 15.96
CA LEU A 164 12.24 11.84 16.11
C LEU A 164 12.35 10.83 17.26
N PHE A 165 13.03 9.74 17.02
CA PHE A 165 13.26 8.68 18.01
C PHE A 165 14.72 8.24 18.01
N ALA A 166 15.22 7.91 19.19
CA ALA A 166 16.53 7.29 19.39
C ALA A 166 16.48 6.34 20.58
N SER A 167 17.45 5.44 20.70
CA SER A 167 17.57 4.61 21.90
C SER A 167 18.18 5.40 23.06
N PRO A 168 17.79 5.12 24.33
CA PRO A 168 18.42 5.72 25.51
C PRO A 168 19.95 5.51 25.52
N ALA A 169 20.41 4.31 25.19
CA ALA A 169 21.83 3.97 25.16
C ALA A 169 22.63 4.81 24.14
N TYR A 170 22.02 5.19 23.03
CA TYR A 170 22.64 6.11 22.08
C TYR A 170 22.75 7.51 22.69
N LEU A 171 21.67 8.02 23.29
CA LEU A 171 21.62 9.39 23.83
C LEU A 171 22.57 9.61 25.03
N GLU A 172 22.81 8.57 25.83
CA GLU A 172 23.78 8.61 26.93
C GLU A 172 25.22 8.90 26.47
N ASN A 173 25.58 8.48 25.25
CA ASN A 173 26.93 8.62 24.71
C ASN A 173 27.04 9.63 23.56
N ALA A 174 25.93 10.25 23.18
CA ALA A 174 25.86 11.23 22.08
C ALA A 174 26.09 12.66 22.58
N PRO A 175 26.41 13.60 21.69
CA PRO A 175 26.38 15.03 22.03
C PRO A 175 25.03 15.42 22.63
N PRO A 176 24.98 16.47 23.49
CA PRO A 176 23.71 16.97 24.02
C PRO A 176 22.75 17.37 22.90
N LEU A 177 21.48 16.98 23.05
CA LEU A 177 20.44 17.28 22.07
C LEU A 177 19.30 18.05 22.80
N ARG A 178 19.35 19.39 22.73
CA ARG A 178 18.47 20.31 23.45
C ARG A 178 17.49 21.00 22.53
N ASP A 179 17.90 21.24 21.31
CA ASP A 179 17.14 21.95 20.30
C ASP A 179 17.39 21.39 18.90
N ARG A 180 16.77 22.01 17.91
CA ARG A 180 16.80 21.59 16.52
C ARG A 180 18.16 21.77 15.85
N GLU A 181 18.97 22.72 16.31
CA GLU A 181 20.30 23.03 15.74
C GLU A 181 21.29 21.92 16.09
N ASP A 182 21.13 21.32 17.27
CA ASP A 182 21.94 20.19 17.73
C ASP A 182 21.78 18.95 16.83
N LEU A 183 20.62 18.79 16.14
CA LEU A 183 20.33 17.66 15.25
C LEU A 183 21.38 17.45 14.14
N SER A 184 22.10 18.50 13.74
CA SER A 184 23.17 18.45 12.74
C SER A 184 24.41 17.69 13.22
N GLN A 185 24.58 17.51 14.52
CA GLN A 185 25.70 16.83 15.16
C GLN A 185 25.45 15.32 15.34
N HIS A 186 24.25 14.84 15.00
CA HIS A 186 23.84 13.47 15.21
C HIS A 186 23.77 12.68 13.90
N PRO A 187 24.12 11.38 13.91
CA PRO A 187 23.87 10.50 12.78
C PRO A 187 22.37 10.22 12.62
N TRP A 188 21.94 10.13 11.37
CA TRP A 188 20.56 9.92 10.99
C TRP A 188 20.34 8.57 10.32
N ILE A 189 19.15 8.03 10.53
CA ILE A 189 18.64 6.84 9.88
C ILE A 189 17.53 7.30 8.93
N GLY A 190 17.54 6.86 7.67
CA GLY A 190 16.59 7.34 6.68
C GLY A 190 16.27 6.35 5.57
N TYR A 191 15.54 6.83 4.60
CA TYR A 191 15.21 6.09 3.40
C TYR A 191 16.36 6.11 2.38
N VAL A 192 16.30 5.18 1.43
CA VAL A 192 17.16 5.15 0.24
C VAL A 192 16.53 6.09 -0.79
N ASP A 193 17.18 7.22 -1.07
CA ASP A 193 16.59 8.36 -1.77
C ASP A 193 16.09 8.03 -3.19
N ASP A 194 16.83 7.22 -3.94
CA ASP A 194 16.51 6.81 -5.32
C ASP A 194 15.46 5.67 -5.41
N LEU A 195 15.07 5.09 -4.26
CA LEU A 195 14.06 4.04 -4.16
C LEU A 195 12.78 4.50 -3.45
N LEU A 196 12.62 5.80 -3.24
CA LEU A 196 11.41 6.35 -2.63
C LEU A 196 10.20 6.14 -3.54
N PHE A 197 9.12 5.64 -2.96
CA PHE A 197 7.86 5.44 -3.65
C PHE A 197 6.86 6.61 -3.49
N SER A 198 7.17 7.58 -2.63
CA SER A 198 6.43 8.83 -2.44
C SER A 198 7.35 9.94 -2.02
N GLN A 199 7.10 11.15 -2.52
CA GLN A 199 7.78 12.37 -2.09
C GLN A 199 7.48 12.71 -0.61
N GLU A 200 6.36 12.24 -0.09
CA GLU A 200 5.97 12.38 1.31
C GLU A 200 6.94 11.69 2.30
N LEU A 201 7.87 10.86 1.79
CA LEU A 201 8.92 10.22 2.58
C LEU A 201 10.22 11.05 2.67
N LEU A 202 10.31 12.17 1.96
CA LEU A 202 11.45 13.11 2.01
C LEU A 202 11.29 14.12 3.15
N PHE A 203 11.28 13.65 4.38
CA PHE A 203 11.00 14.52 5.53
C PHE A 203 12.22 14.91 6.38
N HIS A 204 13.42 14.37 6.14
CA HIS A 204 14.62 14.74 6.92
C HIS A 204 14.88 16.24 6.92
N HIS A 205 14.76 16.88 5.75
CA HIS A 205 14.98 18.32 5.61
C HIS A 205 13.98 19.19 6.37
N SER A 206 12.84 18.61 6.78
CA SER A 206 11.89 19.31 7.64
C SER A 206 12.37 19.45 9.07
N PHE A 207 13.30 18.61 9.53
CA PHE A 207 13.88 18.64 10.86
C PHE A 207 15.31 19.18 10.87
N CYS A 208 16.16 18.77 9.93
CA CYS A 208 17.56 19.15 9.86
C CYS A 208 17.94 19.55 8.44
N ARG A 209 18.60 20.72 8.30
CA ARG A 209 18.95 21.24 6.98
C ARG A 209 20.01 20.39 6.25
N HIS A 210 20.95 19.81 7.02
CA HIS A 210 22.05 19.00 6.51
C HIS A 210 22.19 17.71 7.35
N PRO A 211 21.27 16.74 7.25
CA PRO A 211 21.33 15.52 8.04
C PRO A 211 22.48 14.62 7.57
N GLN A 212 23.28 14.11 8.51
CA GLN A 212 24.29 13.10 8.22
C GLN A 212 23.67 11.70 8.24
N VAL A 213 23.04 11.28 7.14
CA VAL A 213 22.37 9.97 7.06
C VAL A 213 23.42 8.86 6.90
N VAL A 214 23.63 8.09 7.96
CA VAL A 214 24.64 7.02 8.03
C VAL A 214 24.07 5.63 7.73
N PHE A 215 22.76 5.46 7.87
CA PHE A 215 22.07 4.20 7.55
C PHE A 215 20.81 4.50 6.73
N ARG A 216 20.61 3.75 5.65
CA ARG A 216 19.45 3.88 4.78
C ARG A 216 18.78 2.54 4.56
N SER A 217 17.46 2.54 4.59
CA SER A 217 16.64 1.37 4.27
C SER A 217 15.32 1.78 3.61
N THR A 218 14.82 0.97 2.68
CA THR A 218 13.47 1.11 2.14
C THR A 218 12.38 0.69 3.13
N SER A 219 12.77 -0.05 4.19
CA SER A 219 11.89 -0.57 5.24
C SER A 219 11.92 0.34 6.47
N VAL A 220 10.76 0.87 6.86
CA VAL A 220 10.62 1.67 8.08
C VAL A 220 10.80 0.81 9.34
N VAL A 221 10.49 -0.49 9.26
CA VAL A 221 10.73 -1.44 10.35
C VAL A 221 12.24 -1.64 10.56
N ALA A 222 13.02 -1.75 9.47
CA ALA A 222 14.48 -1.81 9.57
C ALA A 222 15.07 -0.49 10.13
N GLN A 223 14.51 0.66 9.79
CA GLN A 223 14.91 1.95 10.37
C GLN A 223 14.63 1.99 11.88
N GLN A 224 13.48 1.48 12.33
CA GLN A 224 13.16 1.34 13.76
C GLN A 224 14.18 0.46 14.47
N GLN A 225 14.50 -0.73 13.91
CA GLN A 225 15.50 -1.65 14.49
C GLN A 225 16.88 -1.00 14.56
N ALA A 226 17.28 -0.24 13.56
CA ALA A 226 18.55 0.49 13.55
C ALA A 226 18.61 1.55 14.65
N ALA A 227 17.52 2.28 14.90
CA ALA A 227 17.43 3.25 15.99
C ALA A 227 17.53 2.57 17.37
N GLN A 228 16.84 1.43 17.54
CA GLN A 228 16.95 0.60 18.76
C GLN A 228 18.37 0.11 19.03
N ALA A 229 19.11 -0.24 17.97
CA ALA A 229 20.50 -0.66 18.04
C ALA A 229 21.48 0.50 18.32
N GLY A 230 21.00 1.75 18.42
CA GLY A 230 21.84 2.90 18.77
C GLY A 230 22.61 3.49 17.59
N ILE A 231 22.21 3.23 16.34
CA ILE A 231 22.91 3.77 15.15
C ILE A 231 22.75 5.29 15.07
N GLY A 232 21.62 5.85 15.53
CA GLY A 232 21.36 7.29 15.47
C GLY A 232 19.87 7.62 15.62
N ILE A 233 19.48 8.79 15.10
CA ILE A 233 18.12 9.31 15.16
C ILE A 233 17.33 8.83 13.93
N ALA A 234 16.14 8.25 14.15
CA ALA A 234 15.19 7.90 13.11
C ALA A 234 13.94 8.78 13.18
N ILE A 235 13.35 9.06 12.01
CA ILE A 235 12.02 9.65 11.90
C ILE A 235 11.02 8.51 11.73
N LEU A 236 10.18 8.30 12.74
CA LEU A 236 9.22 7.20 12.76
C LEU A 236 7.80 7.73 13.03
N PRO A 237 6.77 7.04 12.51
CA PRO A 237 5.41 7.25 12.96
C PRO A 237 5.31 7.08 14.48
N GLN A 238 4.59 7.98 15.17
CA GLN A 238 4.46 7.94 16.63
C GLN A 238 3.90 6.60 17.12
N TYR A 239 2.98 5.99 16.40
CA TYR A 239 2.44 4.66 16.74
C TYR A 239 3.47 3.53 16.67
N MET A 240 4.63 3.74 16.04
CA MET A 240 5.76 2.80 16.07
C MET A 240 6.72 3.09 17.22
N GLY A 241 7.14 4.36 17.34
CA GLY A 241 8.18 4.74 18.29
C GLY A 241 7.70 4.80 19.73
N LEU A 242 6.50 5.31 20.00
CA LEU A 242 5.98 5.46 21.38
C LEU A 242 5.60 4.13 22.04
N HIS A 243 5.33 3.11 21.26
CA HIS A 243 5.00 1.76 21.78
C HIS A 243 6.24 0.86 21.96
N ASP A 244 7.41 1.33 21.60
CA ASP A 244 8.64 0.56 21.74
C ASP A 244 9.43 1.04 22.97
N PRO A 245 9.54 0.23 24.03
CA PRO A 245 10.24 0.63 25.26
C PRO A 245 11.75 0.85 25.06
N ARG A 246 12.32 0.46 23.94
CA ARG A 246 13.74 0.66 23.58
C ARG A 246 13.98 1.99 22.86
N LEU A 247 12.93 2.77 22.61
CA LEU A 247 13.01 4.06 21.96
C LEU A 247 12.42 5.14 22.87
N VAL A 248 13.00 6.31 22.79
CA VAL A 248 12.45 7.52 23.44
C VAL A 248 12.29 8.61 22.38
N PRO A 249 11.25 9.45 22.50
CA PRO A 249 11.10 10.60 21.63
C PRO A 249 12.22 11.61 21.90
N VAL A 250 12.73 12.18 20.81
CA VAL A 250 13.72 13.25 20.82
C VAL A 250 13.05 14.52 20.34
N LEU A 251 13.20 15.63 21.06
CA LEU A 251 12.51 16.89 20.78
C LEU A 251 11.00 16.65 20.55
N PRO A 252 10.23 16.23 21.55
CA PRO A 252 8.86 15.72 21.39
C PRO A 252 7.87 16.74 20.81
N GLU A 253 8.19 18.04 20.90
CA GLU A 253 7.40 19.13 20.29
C GLU A 253 7.61 19.24 18.79
N GLU A 254 8.68 18.61 18.26
CA GLU A 254 9.00 18.61 16.84
C GLU A 254 8.36 17.39 16.16
N PHE A 255 7.37 17.64 15.31
CA PHE A 255 6.72 16.59 14.53
C PHE A 255 6.23 17.10 13.19
N ILE A 256 5.96 16.17 12.29
CA ILE A 256 5.31 16.41 11.00
C ILE A 256 3.99 15.65 10.98
N GLU A 257 2.88 16.34 10.70
CA GLU A 257 1.59 15.71 10.49
C GLU A 257 1.46 15.21 9.05
N ARG A 258 0.96 13.99 8.88
CA ARG A 258 0.72 13.32 7.60
C ARG A 258 -0.65 12.64 7.61
N GLU A 259 -1.09 12.26 6.43
CA GLU A 259 -2.41 11.66 6.21
C GLU A 259 -2.28 10.26 5.60
N TYR A 260 -3.15 9.35 6.01
CA TYR A 260 -3.42 8.12 5.31
C TYR A 260 -4.75 8.25 4.56
N TRP A 261 -4.70 7.99 3.28
CA TRP A 261 -5.86 7.96 2.40
C TRP A 261 -6.21 6.53 2.04
N MET A 262 -7.46 6.16 2.23
CA MET A 262 -7.97 4.86 1.81
C MET A 262 -8.72 5.01 0.49
N CYS A 263 -8.45 4.11 -0.45
CA CYS A 263 -9.08 4.14 -1.76
C CYS A 263 -9.39 2.75 -2.30
N THR A 264 -10.37 2.70 -3.20
CA THR A 264 -10.80 1.51 -3.93
C THR A 264 -11.36 1.92 -5.29
N ARG A 265 -11.52 0.95 -6.20
CA ARG A 265 -12.21 1.19 -7.47
C ARG A 265 -13.71 1.39 -7.22
N ARG A 266 -14.30 2.31 -7.98
CA ARG A 266 -15.72 2.68 -7.86
C ARG A 266 -16.65 1.46 -7.98
N GLU A 267 -16.32 0.52 -8.86
CA GLU A 267 -17.09 -0.71 -9.09
C GLU A 267 -17.06 -1.61 -7.86
N LEU A 268 -15.89 -1.80 -7.26
CA LEU A 268 -15.71 -2.68 -6.09
C LEU A 268 -16.35 -2.12 -4.82
N HIS A 269 -16.51 -0.80 -4.72
CA HIS A 269 -17.13 -0.16 -3.55
C HIS A 269 -18.59 -0.58 -3.35
N ARG A 270 -19.24 -1.16 -4.36
CA ARG A 270 -20.60 -1.72 -4.25
C ARG A 270 -20.62 -3.11 -3.61
N SER A 271 -19.51 -3.84 -3.60
CA SER A 271 -19.38 -5.15 -2.98
C SER A 271 -19.66 -5.08 -1.47
N VAL A 272 -20.49 -5.96 -0.96
CA VAL A 272 -20.80 -6.05 0.48
C VAL A 272 -19.54 -6.35 1.27
N ARG A 273 -18.74 -7.32 0.82
CA ARG A 273 -17.48 -7.70 1.44
C ARG A 273 -16.54 -6.50 1.58
N LEU A 274 -16.36 -5.73 0.50
CA LEU A 274 -15.49 -4.57 0.53
C LEU A 274 -16.01 -3.51 1.51
N ARG A 275 -17.31 -3.24 1.52
CA ARG A 275 -17.92 -2.27 2.45
C ARG A 275 -17.71 -2.67 3.91
N LEU A 276 -17.89 -3.95 4.26
CA LEU A 276 -17.65 -4.45 5.62
C LEU A 276 -16.23 -4.16 6.08
N VAL A 277 -15.23 -4.43 5.22
CA VAL A 277 -13.82 -4.17 5.54
C VAL A 277 -13.52 -2.67 5.54
N TRP A 278 -14.08 -1.93 4.59
CA TRP A 278 -13.97 -0.47 4.52
C TRP A 278 -14.46 0.21 5.79
N ASP A 279 -15.68 -0.15 6.21
CA ASP A 279 -16.31 0.41 7.40
C ASP A 279 -15.56 0.01 8.68
N PHE A 280 -15.07 -1.24 8.76
CA PHE A 280 -14.21 -1.69 9.85
C PHE A 280 -12.93 -0.86 9.95
N LEU A 281 -12.22 -0.61 8.84
CA LEU A 281 -11.00 0.19 8.84
C LEU A 281 -11.26 1.64 9.28
N VAL A 282 -12.38 2.23 8.85
CA VAL A 282 -12.81 3.56 9.30
C VAL A 282 -13.12 3.58 10.79
N GLU A 283 -13.90 2.59 11.28
CA GLU A 283 -14.24 2.45 12.69
C GLU A 283 -12.97 2.27 13.55
N LEU A 284 -12.07 1.39 13.12
CA LEU A 284 -10.81 1.10 13.81
C LEU A 284 -9.96 2.36 13.97
N CYS A 285 -9.73 3.11 12.88
CA CYS A 285 -8.94 4.33 12.92
C CYS A 285 -9.65 5.49 13.66
N GLY A 286 -10.98 5.46 13.75
CA GLY A 286 -11.74 6.42 14.54
C GLY A 286 -11.71 6.12 16.05
N ARG A 287 -11.72 4.85 16.41
CA ARG A 287 -11.69 4.40 17.81
C ARG A 287 -10.27 4.45 18.40
N GLU A 288 -9.29 4.07 17.62
CA GLU A 288 -7.89 4.08 17.99
C GLU A 288 -7.14 5.01 17.02
N PRO A 289 -7.08 6.32 17.32
CA PRO A 289 -6.39 7.23 16.43
C PRO A 289 -4.93 6.84 16.32
N VAL A 290 -4.47 6.70 15.08
CA VAL A 290 -3.06 6.45 14.72
C VAL A 290 -2.16 7.62 15.20
N SER A 291 -2.77 8.75 15.56
CA SER A 291 -2.14 9.88 16.23
C SER A 291 -2.53 9.89 17.70
N TYR A 292 -1.61 9.57 18.60
CA TYR A 292 -1.79 9.83 20.02
C TYR A 292 -1.74 11.34 20.28
N THR A 293 -2.87 11.88 20.68
CA THR A 293 -3.00 13.30 21.05
C THR A 293 -2.73 13.55 22.54
N HIS A 294 -2.50 12.51 23.35
CA HIS A 294 -2.26 12.66 24.78
C HIS A 294 -1.04 11.87 25.23
N LEU A 295 0.10 12.55 25.28
CA LEU A 295 1.17 12.21 26.21
C LEU A 295 0.68 12.56 27.63
N THR A 296 -0.03 11.67 28.29
CA THR A 296 -0.01 11.66 29.76
C THR A 296 1.34 11.08 30.14
N LEU A 297 2.33 11.95 30.33
CA LEU A 297 3.53 11.59 31.04
C LEU A 297 3.11 11.05 32.41
N PRO A 298 3.58 9.86 32.83
CA PRO A 298 3.41 9.45 34.21
C PRO A 298 4.16 10.45 35.10
N THR A 299 3.41 11.09 36.00
CA THR A 299 3.92 11.91 37.12
C THR A 299 4.78 11.07 38.04
#